data_8147eb4784e613c1722aa1cd0813a25e
#
_entry.id   8147eb4784e613c1722aa1cd0813a25e
#
_cell.length_a   1.000
_cell.length_b   1.000
_cell.length_c   1.000
_cell.angle_alpha   90.00
_cell.angle_beta   90.00
_cell.angle_gamma   90.00
#
_symmetry.space_group_name_H-M   'P 1'
#
loop_
_entity.id
_entity.type
_entity.pdbx_description
1 polymer ?
#
loop_
_entity_poly.entity_id
_entity_poly.type
_entity_poly.pdbx_seq_one_letter_code
_entity_poly.pdbx_strand_id
1 'polypeptide(L)'
;MYRRYTLDEIKRKIIDVLQSAGGTGLSGVEVADKIGINRMTVTKYLDVMYAMGLLKKKKIGNVNIWFTQLGVADIEFPINYIQVQQKLISSILAGDEDQARRILLSVMNSSVDQVRVLADVIVPAINTIGELYSRGRLNKTERVFMLNLMMELIDLIKFNVRPAEQKAHAQVVCVAGTEDRIHIAKSAAVALLARGWDSSYIGDVGDQIDPFFDIDFQRYLLRTWGSKHGLMLVCIFSSGEGSLRFLSSTAKQMKAKIKGELRVGVLTTQELYPVAQESSDYVAKDLLALVEWAEREFTYRMEV
;
A
#
# COMPACT_ATOMS: atom_id res chain seq x y z
N MET A 1 28.39 30.40 -19.91
CA MET A 1 28.39 28.93 -19.70
C MET A 1 26.99 28.51 -19.24
N TYR A 2 26.16 27.95 -20.15
CA TYR A 2 24.80 27.54 -19.79
C TYR A 2 24.88 26.27 -18.92
N ARG A 3 24.54 26.40 -17.63
CA ARG A 3 24.46 25.28 -16.71
C ARG A 3 23.30 24.37 -17.17
N ARG A 4 23.58 23.18 -17.67
CA ARG A 4 22.59 22.20 -18.06
C ARG A 4 22.01 21.59 -16.76
N TYR A 5 20.82 22.00 -16.36
CA TYR A 5 20.14 21.41 -15.21
C TYR A 5 19.58 20.02 -15.60
N THR A 6 19.68 19.07 -14.69
CA THR A 6 19.00 17.79 -14.82
C THR A 6 17.50 17.97 -14.59
N LEU A 7 16.69 17.01 -15.05
CA LEU A 7 15.24 17.01 -14.85
C LEU A 7 14.86 17.14 -13.37
N ASP A 8 15.58 16.43 -12.50
CA ASP A 8 15.30 16.39 -11.07
C ASP A 8 15.72 17.71 -10.36
N GLU A 9 16.81 18.33 -10.78
CA GLU A 9 17.18 19.65 -10.28
C GLU A 9 16.15 20.73 -10.62
N ILE A 10 15.56 20.68 -11.83
CA ILE A 10 14.51 21.63 -12.23
C ILE A 10 13.21 21.35 -11.43
N LYS A 11 12.81 20.10 -11.26
CA LYS A 11 11.65 19.72 -10.45
C LYS A 11 11.79 20.24 -9.02
N ARG A 12 12.93 20.02 -8.39
CA ARG A 12 13.21 20.49 -7.03
C ARG A 12 13.09 22.01 -6.91
N LYS A 13 13.73 22.76 -7.81
CA LYS A 13 13.65 24.24 -7.83
C LYS A 13 12.20 24.74 -8.02
N ILE A 14 11.41 24.10 -8.88
CA ILE A 14 10.00 24.46 -9.09
C ILE A 14 9.22 24.24 -7.80
N ILE A 15 9.40 23.10 -7.13
CA ILE A 15 8.73 22.79 -5.88
C ILE A 15 9.10 23.80 -4.79
N ASP A 16 10.39 24.07 -4.59
CA ASP A 16 10.89 25.03 -3.58
C ASP A 16 10.30 26.43 -3.78
N VAL A 17 10.24 26.89 -5.02
CA VAL A 17 9.68 28.20 -5.38
C VAL A 17 8.16 28.26 -5.16
N LEU A 18 7.42 27.21 -5.55
CA LEU A 18 5.97 27.16 -5.35
C LEU A 18 5.61 27.04 -3.86
N GLN A 19 6.42 26.37 -3.07
CA GLN A 19 6.24 26.26 -1.62
C GLN A 19 6.47 27.59 -0.92
N SER A 20 7.54 28.31 -1.31
CA SER A 20 7.80 29.64 -0.75
C SER A 20 6.68 30.64 -1.02
N ALA A 21 5.85 30.40 -2.03
CA ALA A 21 4.66 31.19 -2.33
C ALA A 21 3.43 30.83 -1.46
N GLY A 22 3.50 29.74 -0.69
CA GLY A 22 2.39 29.28 0.14
C GLY A 22 1.13 28.96 -0.63
N GLY A 23 -0.03 29.23 -0.04
CA GLY A 23 -1.34 28.93 -0.64
C GLY A 23 -1.76 29.84 -1.81
N THR A 24 -0.99 30.88 -2.13
CA THR A 24 -1.33 31.82 -3.21
C THR A 24 -1.02 31.29 -4.62
N GLY A 25 -0.08 30.33 -4.70
CA GLY A 25 0.40 29.80 -5.97
C GLY A 25 1.18 30.83 -6.81
N LEU A 26 1.74 30.40 -7.94
CA LEU A 26 2.49 31.26 -8.87
C LEU A 26 2.10 30.94 -10.32
N SER A 27 2.16 31.96 -11.17
CA SER A 27 2.09 31.79 -12.63
C SER A 27 3.36 31.15 -13.18
N GLY A 28 3.30 30.56 -14.36
CA GLY A 28 4.48 30.00 -15.03
C GLY A 28 5.56 31.05 -15.33
N VAL A 29 5.18 32.33 -15.46
CA VAL A 29 6.15 33.45 -15.63
C VAL A 29 6.88 33.71 -14.32
N GLU A 30 6.16 33.86 -13.22
CA GLU A 30 6.76 34.10 -11.90
C GLU A 30 7.68 32.95 -11.46
N VAL A 31 7.30 31.69 -11.75
CA VAL A 31 8.17 30.54 -11.50
C VAL A 31 9.43 30.64 -12.35
N ALA A 32 9.31 30.96 -13.65
CA ALA A 32 10.46 31.09 -14.56
C ALA A 32 11.45 32.17 -14.10
N ASP A 33 10.91 33.32 -13.71
CA ASP A 33 11.70 34.45 -13.22
C ASP A 33 12.46 34.10 -11.92
N LYS A 34 11.79 33.45 -10.97
CA LYS A 34 12.37 33.05 -9.68
C LYS A 34 13.46 31.99 -9.81
N ILE A 35 13.33 31.04 -10.74
CA ILE A 35 14.33 29.97 -10.93
C ILE A 35 15.40 30.31 -11.96
N GLY A 36 15.24 31.44 -12.70
CA GLY A 36 16.19 31.89 -13.72
C GLY A 36 16.26 30.97 -14.95
N ILE A 37 15.15 30.36 -15.34
CA ILE A 37 15.08 29.44 -16.49
C ILE A 37 14.05 29.99 -17.50
N ASN A 38 14.27 29.73 -18.77
CA ASN A 38 13.37 30.17 -19.84
C ASN A 38 11.93 29.70 -19.60
N ARG A 39 10.97 30.63 -19.77
CA ARG A 39 9.54 30.42 -19.56
C ARG A 39 8.99 29.19 -20.30
N MET A 40 9.36 28.98 -21.56
CA MET A 40 8.89 27.82 -22.33
C MET A 40 9.33 26.50 -21.72
N THR A 41 10.57 26.46 -21.26
CA THR A 41 11.15 25.31 -20.56
C THR A 41 10.40 25.04 -19.26
N VAL A 42 10.19 26.09 -18.43
CA VAL A 42 9.47 25.97 -17.16
C VAL A 42 8.04 25.53 -17.37
N THR A 43 7.31 26.11 -18.35
CA THR A 43 5.94 25.70 -18.66
C THR A 43 5.85 24.23 -19.01
N LYS A 44 6.77 23.71 -19.82
CA LYS A 44 6.84 22.28 -20.16
C LYS A 44 7.03 21.40 -18.90
N TYR A 45 7.90 21.80 -18.00
CA TYR A 45 8.11 21.05 -16.74
C TYR A 45 6.91 21.15 -15.80
N LEU A 46 6.26 22.31 -15.70
CA LEU A 46 5.05 22.48 -14.92
C LEU A 46 3.92 21.57 -15.43
N ASP A 47 3.73 21.46 -16.76
CA ASP A 47 2.73 20.56 -17.34
C ASP A 47 3.10 19.09 -17.12
N VAL A 48 4.36 18.71 -17.23
CA VAL A 48 4.85 17.35 -16.91
C VAL A 48 4.59 17.04 -15.43
N MET A 49 4.96 17.92 -14.51
CA MET A 49 4.76 17.73 -13.07
C MET A 49 3.27 17.70 -12.69
N TYR A 50 2.42 18.45 -13.41
CA TYR A 50 0.97 18.38 -13.26
C TYR A 50 0.43 17.02 -13.71
N ALA A 51 0.88 16.52 -14.87
CA ALA A 51 0.49 15.19 -15.37
C ALA A 51 0.95 14.07 -14.42
N MET A 52 2.07 14.28 -13.72
CA MET A 52 2.57 13.37 -12.67
C MET A 52 1.84 13.51 -11.32
N GLY A 53 0.87 14.44 -11.19
CA GLY A 53 0.15 14.67 -9.94
C GLY A 53 0.95 15.42 -8.87
N LEU A 54 2.11 15.98 -9.20
CA LEU A 54 2.98 16.70 -8.26
C LEU A 54 2.52 18.15 -8.03
N LEU A 55 1.81 18.71 -8.99
CA LEU A 55 1.29 20.08 -8.94
C LEU A 55 -0.22 20.09 -9.20
N LYS A 56 -0.88 21.13 -8.67
CA LYS A 56 -2.23 21.52 -9.02
C LYS A 56 -2.18 22.75 -9.91
N LYS A 57 -3.16 22.86 -10.82
CA LYS A 57 -3.30 23.99 -11.73
C LYS A 57 -4.71 24.55 -11.60
N LYS A 58 -4.82 25.87 -11.40
CA LYS A 58 -6.10 26.60 -11.41
C LYS A 58 -6.00 27.71 -12.45
N LYS A 59 -6.96 27.76 -13.39
CA LYS A 59 -7.03 28.84 -14.37
C LYS A 59 -7.72 30.05 -13.74
N ILE A 60 -7.06 31.21 -13.76
CA ILE A 60 -7.59 32.48 -13.30
C ILE A 60 -7.47 33.46 -14.48
N GLY A 61 -8.60 33.80 -15.07
CA GLY A 61 -8.61 34.55 -16.35
C GLY A 61 -7.89 33.76 -17.46
N ASN A 62 -6.87 34.35 -18.04
CA ASN A 62 -6.08 33.73 -19.10
C ASN A 62 -4.73 33.13 -18.57
N VAL A 63 -4.54 33.11 -17.25
CA VAL A 63 -3.30 32.66 -16.64
C VAL A 63 -3.55 31.37 -15.84
N ASN A 64 -2.64 30.40 -15.98
CA ASN A 64 -2.59 29.24 -15.12
C ASN A 64 -1.75 29.57 -13.86
N ILE A 65 -2.36 29.43 -12.70
CA ILE A 65 -1.67 29.50 -11.40
C ILE A 65 -1.37 28.10 -10.94
N TRP A 66 -0.14 27.88 -10.53
CA TRP A 66 0.39 26.59 -10.14
C TRP A 66 0.60 26.54 -8.63
N PHE A 67 0.28 25.42 -8.05
CA PHE A 67 0.40 25.16 -6.61
C PHE A 67 1.10 23.81 -6.42
N THR A 68 1.86 23.70 -5.35
CA THR A 68 2.30 22.37 -4.88
C THR A 68 1.10 21.58 -4.37
N GLN A 69 1.09 20.30 -4.63
CA GLN A 69 0.16 19.40 -3.94
C GLN A 69 0.65 19.20 -2.50
N LEU A 70 -0.27 19.13 -1.53
CA LEU A 70 0.08 18.91 -0.12
C LEU A 70 1.04 17.72 0.00
N GLY A 71 2.15 17.92 0.68
CA GLY A 71 3.12 16.87 0.98
C GLY A 71 4.24 16.65 -0.04
N VAL A 72 4.24 17.30 -1.21
CA VAL A 72 5.26 17.07 -2.27
C VAL A 72 6.67 17.53 -1.88
N ALA A 73 6.79 18.39 -0.85
CA ALA A 73 8.07 19.00 -0.42
C ALA A 73 9.07 18.07 0.22
N ASP A 74 8.57 16.99 0.84
CA ASP A 74 9.37 16.20 1.77
C ASP A 74 10.13 15.04 1.10
N ILE A 75 10.00 14.89 -0.24
CA ILE A 75 10.54 13.73 -0.98
C ILE A 75 11.55 14.13 -2.03
N GLU A 76 12.73 13.50 -1.94
CA GLU A 76 13.76 13.56 -2.98
C GLU A 76 13.43 12.60 -4.13
N PHE A 77 13.60 13.08 -5.38
CA PHE A 77 13.46 12.23 -6.58
C PHE A 77 14.83 11.84 -7.13
N PRO A 78 15.05 10.59 -7.56
CA PRO A 78 14.11 9.45 -7.53
C PRO A 78 13.81 8.98 -6.10
N ILE A 79 12.61 8.45 -5.87
CA ILE A 79 12.16 8.05 -4.52
C ILE A 79 13.06 6.95 -3.97
N ASN A 80 13.67 7.24 -2.83
CA ASN A 80 14.40 6.27 -2.03
C ASN A 80 13.48 5.73 -0.93
N TYR A 81 12.92 4.53 -1.14
CA TYR A 81 12.02 3.88 -0.19
C TYR A 81 12.63 3.74 1.21
N ILE A 82 13.94 3.49 1.32
CA ILE A 82 14.65 3.37 2.60
C ILE A 82 14.63 4.69 3.35
N GLN A 83 14.89 5.81 2.66
CA GLN A 83 14.83 7.14 3.30
C GLN A 83 13.40 7.49 3.72
N VAL A 84 12.41 7.17 2.89
CA VAL A 84 10.99 7.37 3.23
C VAL A 84 10.63 6.55 4.46
N GLN A 85 11.01 5.27 4.51
CA GLN A 85 10.80 4.41 5.67
C GLN A 85 11.44 4.99 6.94
N GLN A 86 12.70 5.43 6.87
CA GLN A 86 13.42 6.02 8.01
C GLN A 86 12.74 7.29 8.51
N LYS A 87 12.34 8.20 7.62
CA LYS A 87 11.61 9.42 7.97
C LYS A 87 10.26 9.09 8.61
N LEU A 88 9.53 8.12 8.04
CA LEU A 88 8.24 7.68 8.57
C LEU A 88 8.38 7.09 9.96
N ILE A 89 9.32 6.15 10.17
CA ILE A 89 9.58 5.55 11.49
C ILE A 89 9.98 6.63 12.50
N SER A 90 10.87 7.55 12.12
CA SER A 90 11.30 8.64 13.00
C SER A 90 10.13 9.52 13.45
N SER A 91 9.21 9.85 12.53
CA SER A 91 8.02 10.64 12.86
C SER A 91 7.07 9.87 13.78
N ILE A 92 6.86 8.57 13.53
CA ILE A 92 6.01 7.71 14.36
C ILE A 92 6.60 7.57 15.77
N LEU A 93 7.92 7.36 15.90
CA LEU A 93 8.61 7.25 17.20
C LEU A 93 8.60 8.58 17.97
N ALA A 94 8.59 9.71 17.28
CA ALA A 94 8.45 11.04 17.88
C ALA A 94 6.99 11.39 18.25
N GLY A 95 5.99 10.57 17.86
CA GLY A 95 4.58 10.86 18.06
C GLY A 95 4.04 11.97 17.13
N ASP A 96 4.79 12.32 16.08
CA ASP A 96 4.38 13.33 15.09
C ASP A 96 3.54 12.69 13.98
N GLU A 97 2.25 12.49 14.30
CA GLU A 97 1.28 11.90 13.37
C GLU A 97 1.11 12.74 12.10
N ASP A 98 1.11 14.08 12.24
CA ASP A 98 0.91 14.97 11.10
C ASP A 98 2.08 14.88 10.12
N GLN A 99 3.30 14.77 10.63
CA GLN A 99 4.47 14.56 9.79
C GLN A 99 4.43 13.18 9.12
N ALA A 100 4.03 12.13 9.83
CA ALA A 100 3.87 10.79 9.25
C ALA A 100 2.85 10.80 8.10
N ARG A 101 1.70 11.45 8.28
CA ARG A 101 0.68 11.62 7.24
C ARG A 101 1.20 12.44 6.04
N ARG A 102 1.91 13.56 6.30
CA ARG A 102 2.51 14.39 5.23
C ARG A 102 3.52 13.59 4.40
N ILE A 103 4.41 12.84 5.04
CA ILE A 103 5.39 12.00 4.34
C ILE A 103 4.66 11.01 3.41
N LEU A 104 3.64 10.30 3.91
CA LEU A 104 2.92 9.33 3.13
C LEU A 104 2.15 9.95 1.96
N LEU A 105 1.42 11.06 2.20
CA LEU A 105 0.70 11.79 1.16
C LEU A 105 1.64 12.28 0.06
N SER A 106 2.83 12.71 0.44
CA SER A 106 3.88 13.12 -0.46
C SER A 106 4.30 12.00 -1.41
N VAL A 107 4.52 10.79 -0.84
CA VAL A 107 4.80 9.57 -1.63
C VAL A 107 3.64 9.23 -2.55
N MET A 108 2.41 9.24 -2.03
CA MET A 108 1.21 8.88 -2.80
C MET A 108 0.91 9.86 -3.95
N ASN A 109 1.30 11.12 -3.80
CA ASN A 109 1.16 12.14 -4.84
C ASN A 109 2.25 12.07 -5.93
N SER A 110 3.28 11.27 -5.74
CA SER A 110 4.26 10.96 -6.76
C SER A 110 3.81 9.75 -7.59
N SER A 111 4.34 9.61 -8.81
CA SER A 111 4.01 8.46 -9.70
C SER A 111 4.68 7.16 -9.23
N VAL A 112 4.43 6.76 -7.98
CA VAL A 112 5.04 5.59 -7.34
C VAL A 112 4.09 4.41 -7.38
N ASP A 113 4.64 3.24 -7.55
CA ASP A 113 3.89 2.00 -7.36
C ASP A 113 3.46 1.84 -5.90
N GLN A 114 2.16 1.91 -5.65
CA GLN A 114 1.56 1.83 -4.32
C GLN A 114 1.84 0.49 -3.64
N VAL A 115 1.98 -0.59 -4.41
CA VAL A 115 2.38 -1.91 -3.89
C VAL A 115 3.79 -1.83 -3.30
N ARG A 116 4.70 -1.11 -3.96
CA ARG A 116 6.06 -0.90 -3.44
C ARG A 116 6.05 -0.05 -2.17
N VAL A 117 5.19 0.96 -2.07
CA VAL A 117 5.04 1.74 -0.82
C VAL A 117 4.60 0.83 0.34
N LEU A 118 3.62 -0.05 0.11
CA LEU A 118 3.18 -1.00 1.13
C LEU A 118 4.28 -2.01 1.49
N ALA A 119 4.95 -2.58 0.49
CA ALA A 119 5.95 -3.63 0.69
C ALA A 119 7.29 -3.09 1.26
N ASP A 120 7.76 -1.94 0.79
CA ASP A 120 9.10 -1.44 1.09
C ASP A 120 9.13 -0.33 2.16
N VAL A 121 7.96 0.24 2.51
CA VAL A 121 7.87 1.29 3.55
C VAL A 121 6.99 0.86 4.71
N ILE A 122 5.72 0.51 4.44
CA ILE A 122 4.72 0.25 5.48
C ILE A 122 5.01 -1.05 6.24
N VAL A 123 5.14 -2.17 5.53
CA VAL A 123 5.38 -3.48 6.18
C VAL A 123 6.71 -3.50 6.96
N PRO A 124 7.83 -2.98 6.43
CA PRO A 124 9.06 -2.87 7.21
C PRO A 124 8.95 -1.95 8.43
N ALA A 125 8.16 -0.86 8.36
CA ALA A 125 7.90 -0.01 9.52
C ALA A 125 7.13 -0.75 10.62
N ILE A 126 6.10 -1.54 10.27
CA ILE A 126 5.35 -2.40 11.19
C ILE A 126 6.29 -3.41 11.86
N ASN A 127 7.13 -4.09 11.08
CA ASN A 127 8.10 -5.04 11.60
C ASN A 127 9.10 -4.38 12.58
N THR A 128 9.57 -3.16 12.26
CA THR A 128 10.46 -2.39 13.14
C THR A 128 9.78 -2.07 14.48
N ILE A 129 8.51 -1.68 14.49
CA ILE A 129 7.73 -1.45 15.72
C ILE A 129 7.66 -2.75 16.55
N GLY A 130 7.39 -3.88 15.90
CA GLY A 130 7.37 -5.20 16.53
C GLY A 130 8.72 -5.57 17.16
N GLU A 131 9.82 -5.36 16.44
CA GLU A 131 11.18 -5.62 16.94
C GLU A 131 11.56 -4.70 18.10
N LEU A 132 11.23 -3.42 18.05
CA LEU A 132 11.50 -2.48 19.14
C LEU A 132 10.75 -2.89 20.41
N TYR A 133 9.49 -3.32 20.27
CA TYR A 133 8.71 -3.85 21.38
C TYR A 133 9.30 -5.14 21.95
N SER A 134 9.66 -6.12 21.12
CA SER A 134 10.24 -7.39 21.57
C SER A 134 11.58 -7.21 22.28
N ARG A 135 12.35 -6.17 21.93
CA ARG A 135 13.61 -5.78 22.58
C ARG A 135 13.41 -4.89 23.82
N GLY A 136 12.16 -4.64 24.25
CA GLY A 136 11.84 -3.80 25.41
C GLY A 136 12.16 -2.31 25.22
N ARG A 137 12.27 -1.85 23.97
CA ARG A 137 12.50 -0.43 23.63
C ARG A 137 11.22 0.38 23.53
N LEU A 138 10.07 -0.28 23.40
CA LEU A 138 8.74 0.30 23.44
C LEU A 138 7.93 -0.39 24.53
N ASN A 139 7.11 0.39 25.25
CA ASN A 139 6.13 -0.18 26.14
C ASN A 139 4.85 -0.58 25.37
N LYS A 140 3.92 -1.28 26.06
CA LYS A 140 2.69 -1.78 25.42
C LYS A 140 1.81 -0.65 24.85
N THR A 141 1.70 0.46 25.56
CA THR A 141 0.87 1.60 25.15
C THR A 141 1.45 2.29 23.91
N GLU A 142 2.78 2.49 23.88
CA GLU A 142 3.46 3.04 22.71
C GLU A 142 3.30 2.14 21.48
N ARG A 143 3.48 0.83 21.65
CA ARG A 143 3.24 -0.14 20.57
C ARG A 143 1.83 -0.04 20.01
N VAL A 144 0.80 -0.03 20.89
CA VAL A 144 -0.61 0.07 20.46
C VAL A 144 -0.86 1.37 19.71
N PHE A 145 -0.37 2.50 20.24
CA PHE A 145 -0.50 3.81 19.58
C PHE A 145 0.11 3.80 18.18
N MET A 146 1.36 3.32 18.07
CA MET A 146 2.07 3.29 16.78
C MET A 146 1.42 2.36 15.77
N LEU A 147 0.92 1.20 16.21
CA LEU A 147 0.24 0.27 15.32
C LEU A 147 -1.13 0.81 14.87
N ASN A 148 -1.86 1.54 15.72
CA ASN A 148 -3.09 2.24 15.31
C ASN A 148 -2.79 3.31 14.25
N LEU A 149 -1.74 4.10 14.44
CA LEU A 149 -1.30 5.06 13.42
C LEU A 149 -0.94 4.36 12.11
N MET A 150 -0.23 3.23 12.14
CA MET A 150 0.04 2.44 10.94
C MET A 150 -1.23 1.96 10.25
N MET A 151 -2.28 1.59 11.00
CA MET A 151 -3.58 1.22 10.45
C MET A 151 -4.23 2.39 9.69
N GLU A 152 -4.20 3.61 10.27
CA GLU A 152 -4.69 4.83 9.62
C GLU A 152 -3.88 5.15 8.34
N LEU A 153 -2.57 5.00 8.36
CA LEU A 153 -1.72 5.22 7.19
C LEU A 153 -2.02 4.22 6.06
N ILE A 154 -2.32 2.96 6.39
CA ILE A 154 -2.78 1.96 5.41
C ILE A 154 -4.13 2.36 4.82
N ASP A 155 -5.07 2.88 5.65
CA ASP A 155 -6.35 3.40 5.16
C ASP A 155 -6.16 4.63 4.27
N LEU A 156 -5.23 5.50 4.61
CA LEU A 156 -4.89 6.65 3.77
C LEU A 156 -4.39 6.20 2.39
N ILE A 157 -3.56 5.16 2.31
CA ILE A 157 -3.16 4.56 1.04
C ILE A 157 -4.40 4.01 0.32
N LYS A 158 -5.23 3.20 1.00
CA LYS A 158 -6.44 2.60 0.43
C LYS A 158 -7.36 3.62 -0.23
N PHE A 159 -7.64 4.74 0.44
CA PHE A 159 -8.50 5.81 -0.09
C PHE A 159 -7.88 6.59 -1.25
N ASN A 160 -6.56 6.55 -1.39
CA ASN A 160 -5.84 7.17 -2.50
C ASN A 160 -5.43 6.17 -3.59
N VAL A 161 -5.79 4.89 -3.44
CA VAL A 161 -5.53 3.88 -4.47
C VAL A 161 -6.25 4.29 -5.76
N ARG A 162 -5.48 4.36 -6.83
CA ARG A 162 -6.01 4.37 -8.20
C ARG A 162 -5.88 2.94 -8.71
N PRO A 163 -6.94 2.13 -8.61
CA PRO A 163 -6.84 0.74 -9.01
C PRO A 163 -6.47 0.66 -10.50
N ALA A 164 -5.65 -0.32 -10.82
CA ALA A 164 -5.49 -0.75 -12.20
C ALA A 164 -6.86 -1.16 -12.78
N GLU A 165 -6.91 -1.45 -14.06
CA GLU A 165 -8.13 -2.01 -14.66
C GLU A 165 -8.63 -3.20 -13.83
N GLN A 166 -9.93 -3.16 -13.50
CA GLN A 166 -10.53 -4.16 -12.62
C GLN A 166 -10.47 -5.55 -13.29
N LYS A 167 -9.87 -6.48 -12.60
CA LYS A 167 -9.79 -7.88 -13.02
C LYS A 167 -11.17 -8.54 -12.99
N ALA A 168 -11.72 -8.85 -14.14
CA ALA A 168 -13.00 -9.55 -14.21
C ALA A 168 -12.91 -10.94 -13.56
N HIS A 169 -13.87 -11.26 -12.71
CA HIS A 169 -13.98 -12.56 -12.05
C HIS A 169 -12.75 -12.96 -11.20
N ALA A 170 -12.04 -11.98 -10.65
CA ALA A 170 -10.90 -12.18 -9.75
C ALA A 170 -11.19 -11.55 -8.39
N GLN A 171 -11.25 -12.37 -7.36
CA GLN A 171 -11.52 -11.94 -6.00
C GLN A 171 -10.45 -12.43 -5.03
N VAL A 172 -10.14 -11.61 -4.04
CA VAL A 172 -9.25 -11.99 -2.96
C VAL A 172 -9.84 -11.66 -1.60
N VAL A 173 -9.70 -12.59 -0.67
CA VAL A 173 -10.05 -12.41 0.73
C VAL A 173 -8.77 -12.52 1.56
N CYS A 174 -8.40 -11.45 2.25
CA CYS A 174 -7.29 -11.41 3.18
C CYS A 174 -7.80 -11.53 4.62
N VAL A 175 -7.25 -12.49 5.37
CA VAL A 175 -7.65 -12.77 6.75
C VAL A 175 -6.43 -12.89 7.66
N ALA A 176 -6.44 -12.20 8.81
CA ALA A 176 -5.44 -12.37 9.85
C ALA A 176 -5.91 -13.47 10.82
N GLY A 177 -5.07 -14.47 11.04
CA GLY A 177 -5.31 -15.55 12.02
C GLY A 177 -4.71 -15.27 13.39
N THR A 178 -3.99 -14.15 13.52
CA THR A 178 -3.40 -13.68 14.78
C THR A 178 -3.29 -12.14 14.77
N GLU A 179 -3.42 -11.53 15.95
CA GLU A 179 -3.41 -10.08 16.16
C GLU A 179 -2.17 -9.39 15.55
N ASP A 180 -1.00 -9.99 15.66
CA ASP A 180 0.27 -9.43 15.15
C ASP A 180 0.32 -9.36 13.61
N ARG A 181 -0.59 -10.04 12.90
CA ARG A 181 -0.67 -10.09 11.44
C ARG A 181 -1.73 -9.17 10.82
N ILE A 182 -2.53 -8.51 11.63
CA ILE A 182 -3.63 -7.63 11.18
C ILE A 182 -3.15 -6.60 10.15
N HIS A 183 -2.08 -5.88 10.45
CA HIS A 183 -1.56 -4.78 9.63
C HIS A 183 -1.00 -5.28 8.30
N ILE A 184 -0.32 -6.43 8.32
CA ILE A 184 0.25 -7.05 7.11
C ILE A 184 -0.88 -7.58 6.22
N ALA A 185 -1.90 -8.23 6.81
CA ALA A 185 -3.07 -8.70 6.08
C ALA A 185 -3.84 -7.55 5.40
N LYS A 186 -4.02 -6.43 6.12
CA LYS A 186 -4.65 -5.23 5.56
C LYS A 186 -3.80 -4.61 4.45
N SER A 187 -2.48 -4.53 4.64
CA SER A 187 -1.55 -4.05 3.60
C SER A 187 -1.64 -4.90 2.33
N ALA A 188 -1.74 -6.22 2.47
CA ALA A 188 -1.91 -7.14 1.34
C ALA A 188 -3.23 -6.91 0.60
N ALA A 189 -4.33 -6.74 1.33
CA ALA A 189 -5.62 -6.44 0.73
C ALA A 189 -5.58 -5.13 -0.08
N VAL A 190 -4.92 -4.09 0.44
CA VAL A 190 -4.77 -2.81 -0.27
C VAL A 190 -3.84 -2.93 -1.47
N ALA A 191 -2.76 -3.73 -1.36
CA ALA A 191 -1.85 -3.98 -2.47
C ALA A 191 -2.53 -4.71 -3.63
N LEU A 192 -3.35 -5.71 -3.33
CA LEU A 192 -4.12 -6.45 -4.33
C LEU A 192 -5.25 -5.59 -4.93
N LEU A 193 -5.90 -4.73 -4.13
CA LEU A 193 -6.82 -3.72 -4.64
C LEU A 193 -6.13 -2.80 -5.67
N ALA A 194 -4.91 -2.36 -5.39
CA ALA A 194 -4.14 -1.52 -6.32
C ALA A 194 -3.81 -2.25 -7.64
N ARG A 195 -3.74 -3.59 -7.63
CA ARG A 195 -3.57 -4.43 -8.82
C ARG A 195 -4.90 -4.78 -9.53
N GLY A 196 -6.01 -4.20 -9.11
CA GLY A 196 -7.32 -4.38 -9.74
C GLY A 196 -8.12 -5.59 -9.26
N TRP A 197 -7.72 -6.27 -8.18
CA TRP A 197 -8.49 -7.34 -7.56
C TRP A 197 -9.71 -6.79 -6.82
N ASP A 198 -10.82 -7.53 -6.85
CA ASP A 198 -11.92 -7.32 -5.91
C ASP A 198 -11.48 -7.84 -4.54
N SER A 199 -10.96 -6.92 -3.71
CA SER A 199 -10.22 -7.26 -2.50
C SER A 199 -11.02 -6.97 -1.24
N SER A 200 -11.15 -7.99 -0.39
CA SER A 200 -11.79 -7.91 0.93
C SER A 200 -10.78 -8.20 2.04
N TYR A 201 -10.86 -7.43 3.13
CA TYR A 201 -10.11 -7.66 4.36
C TYR A 201 -11.08 -7.95 5.50
N ILE A 202 -10.96 -9.13 6.14
CA ILE A 202 -11.86 -9.56 7.20
C ILE A 202 -11.42 -9.07 8.58
N GLY A 203 -10.13 -8.90 8.79
CA GLY A 203 -9.57 -8.56 10.11
C GLY A 203 -8.94 -9.75 10.80
N ASP A 204 -8.79 -9.63 12.13
CA ASP A 204 -8.32 -10.70 12.99
C ASP A 204 -9.49 -11.62 13.36
N VAL A 205 -9.25 -12.91 13.18
CA VAL A 205 -10.21 -13.95 13.52
C VAL A 205 -9.63 -14.95 14.53
N GLY A 206 -8.42 -14.70 15.05
CA GLY A 206 -7.72 -15.63 15.93
C GLY A 206 -8.53 -16.04 17.16
N ASP A 207 -9.14 -15.06 17.84
CA ASP A 207 -9.97 -15.27 19.03
C ASP A 207 -11.40 -15.73 18.70
N GLN A 208 -11.79 -15.73 17.42
CA GLN A 208 -13.12 -16.12 16.96
C GLN A 208 -13.18 -17.58 16.49
N ILE A 209 -12.02 -18.25 16.45
CA ILE A 209 -11.92 -19.62 15.92
C ILE A 209 -12.61 -20.61 16.86
N ASP A 210 -13.84 -20.97 16.48
CA ASP A 210 -14.66 -22.02 17.11
C ASP A 210 -15.38 -22.85 16.03
N PRO A 211 -16.11 -23.93 16.37
CA PRO A 211 -16.83 -24.74 15.40
C PRO A 211 -17.91 -23.98 14.61
N PHE A 212 -18.46 -22.89 15.15
CA PHE A 212 -19.45 -22.07 14.45
C PHE A 212 -18.76 -21.12 13.47
N PHE A 213 -17.58 -20.62 13.81
CA PHE A 213 -16.79 -19.75 12.92
C PHE A 213 -16.46 -20.44 11.59
N ASP A 214 -16.17 -21.74 11.59
CA ASP A 214 -15.94 -22.49 10.36
C ASP A 214 -17.11 -22.37 9.39
N ILE A 215 -18.34 -22.56 9.90
CA ILE A 215 -19.57 -22.45 9.10
C ILE A 215 -19.77 -21.02 8.60
N ASP A 216 -19.56 -20.03 9.46
CA ASP A 216 -19.78 -18.62 9.12
C ASP A 216 -18.73 -18.12 8.13
N PHE A 217 -17.48 -18.54 8.27
CA PHE A 217 -16.42 -18.21 7.32
C PHE A 217 -16.69 -18.84 5.94
N GLN A 218 -17.12 -20.09 5.90
CA GLN A 218 -17.54 -20.73 4.66
C GLN A 218 -18.72 -19.99 4.01
N ARG A 219 -19.74 -19.61 4.78
CA ARG A 219 -20.88 -18.81 4.29
C ARG A 219 -20.45 -17.45 3.78
N TYR A 220 -19.52 -16.79 4.47
CA TYR A 220 -18.96 -15.52 4.02
C TYR A 220 -18.27 -15.67 2.66
N LEU A 221 -17.40 -16.67 2.49
CA LEU A 221 -16.71 -16.95 1.23
C LEU A 221 -17.71 -17.22 0.09
N LEU A 222 -18.73 -18.06 0.35
CA LEU A 222 -19.79 -18.35 -0.64
C LEU A 222 -20.59 -17.10 -1.02
N ARG A 223 -20.97 -16.28 -0.05
CA ARG A 223 -21.75 -15.06 -0.30
C ARG A 223 -20.94 -14.02 -1.09
N THR A 224 -19.67 -13.88 -0.76
CA THR A 224 -18.77 -12.92 -1.40
C THR A 224 -18.47 -13.35 -2.84
N TRP A 225 -18.25 -14.65 -3.06
CA TRP A 225 -18.00 -15.21 -4.39
C TRP A 225 -19.26 -15.26 -5.26
N GLY A 226 -20.40 -15.58 -4.65
CA GLY A 226 -21.65 -15.82 -5.37
C GLY A 226 -21.56 -17.02 -6.33
N SER A 227 -22.21 -16.90 -7.50
CA SER A 227 -22.17 -17.92 -8.56
C SER A 227 -21.15 -17.60 -9.67
N LYS A 228 -20.16 -16.76 -9.37
CA LYS A 228 -19.14 -16.31 -10.34
C LYS A 228 -18.26 -17.49 -10.76
N HIS A 229 -17.93 -17.53 -12.04
CA HIS A 229 -16.85 -18.36 -12.55
C HIS A 229 -15.58 -17.50 -12.60
N GLY A 230 -14.47 -18.02 -12.10
CA GLY A 230 -13.24 -17.23 -12.09
C GLY A 230 -12.23 -17.72 -11.05
N LEU A 231 -11.40 -16.83 -10.53
CA LEU A 231 -10.36 -17.12 -9.54
C LEU A 231 -10.66 -16.41 -8.22
N MET A 232 -10.77 -17.19 -7.14
CA MET A 232 -10.81 -16.71 -5.78
C MET A 232 -9.50 -17.04 -5.07
N LEU A 233 -8.87 -16.04 -4.47
CA LEU A 233 -7.74 -16.22 -3.59
C LEU A 233 -8.18 -16.04 -2.14
N VAL A 234 -7.73 -16.93 -1.26
CA VAL A 234 -7.80 -16.77 0.19
C VAL A 234 -6.37 -16.61 0.70
N CYS A 235 -6.03 -15.40 1.16
CA CYS A 235 -4.72 -15.07 1.68
C CYS A 235 -4.76 -15.05 3.21
N ILE A 236 -4.02 -15.96 3.85
CA ILE A 236 -4.00 -16.17 5.30
C ILE A 236 -2.69 -15.62 5.87
N PHE A 237 -2.82 -14.81 6.92
CA PHE A 237 -1.71 -14.20 7.64
C PHE A 237 -1.78 -14.64 9.09
N SER A 238 -0.83 -15.47 9.54
CA SER A 238 -0.84 -15.98 10.90
C SER A 238 0.57 -16.28 11.40
N SER A 239 0.82 -16.04 12.68
CA SER A 239 2.00 -16.50 13.42
C SER A 239 1.68 -17.66 14.37
N GLY A 240 0.42 -18.12 14.40
CA GLY A 240 -0.04 -19.25 15.20
C GLY A 240 -0.35 -20.47 14.36
N GLU A 241 0.17 -21.65 14.77
CA GLU A 241 -0.05 -22.89 14.04
C GLU A 241 -1.53 -23.30 14.02
N GLY A 242 -2.23 -23.16 15.14
CA GLY A 242 -3.65 -23.55 15.26
C GLY A 242 -4.54 -22.77 14.29
N SER A 243 -4.45 -21.45 14.28
CA SER A 243 -5.22 -20.60 13.38
C SER A 243 -4.82 -20.81 11.91
N LEU A 244 -3.53 -21.05 11.63
CA LEU A 244 -3.05 -21.35 10.28
C LEU A 244 -3.68 -22.64 9.74
N ARG A 245 -3.59 -23.75 10.50
CA ARG A 245 -4.19 -25.04 10.11
C ARG A 245 -5.70 -24.95 9.93
N PHE A 246 -6.37 -24.29 10.87
CA PHE A 246 -7.82 -24.11 10.82
C PHE A 246 -8.25 -23.35 9.57
N LEU A 247 -7.76 -22.15 9.35
CA LEU A 247 -8.14 -21.29 8.22
C LEU A 247 -7.80 -21.94 6.86
N SER A 248 -6.64 -22.58 6.76
CA SER A 248 -6.22 -23.28 5.56
C SER A 248 -7.11 -24.49 5.26
N SER A 249 -7.47 -25.27 6.29
CA SER A 249 -8.38 -26.41 6.16
C SER A 249 -9.77 -25.96 5.69
N THR A 250 -10.33 -24.93 6.35
CA THR A 250 -11.63 -24.35 5.98
C THR A 250 -11.63 -23.83 4.53
N ALA A 251 -10.60 -23.09 4.14
CA ALA A 251 -10.48 -22.60 2.77
C ALA A 251 -10.36 -23.76 1.75
N LYS A 252 -9.60 -24.82 2.06
CA LYS A 252 -9.49 -25.99 1.19
C LYS A 252 -10.83 -26.74 1.03
N GLN A 253 -11.62 -26.86 2.09
CA GLN A 253 -12.96 -27.50 2.01
C GLN A 253 -13.89 -26.72 1.06
N MET A 254 -13.65 -25.43 0.88
CA MET A 254 -14.44 -24.60 -0.03
C MET A 254 -14.13 -24.87 -1.50
N LYS A 255 -12.96 -25.44 -1.85
CA LYS A 255 -12.62 -25.77 -3.25
C LYS A 255 -13.69 -26.60 -3.96
N ALA A 256 -14.33 -27.52 -3.24
CA ALA A 256 -15.39 -28.37 -3.81
C ALA A 256 -16.77 -27.67 -3.91
N LYS A 257 -16.96 -26.55 -3.20
CA LYS A 257 -18.26 -25.86 -3.10
C LYS A 257 -18.34 -24.62 -4.00
N ILE A 258 -17.19 -24.11 -4.44
CA ILE A 258 -17.08 -22.90 -5.26
C ILE A 258 -17.11 -23.27 -6.75
N LYS A 259 -17.95 -22.56 -7.51
CA LYS A 259 -17.89 -22.62 -8.98
C LYS A 259 -16.73 -21.77 -9.46
N GLY A 260 -15.68 -22.41 -9.98
CA GLY A 260 -14.45 -21.74 -10.38
C GLY A 260 -13.24 -22.31 -9.64
N GLU A 261 -12.20 -21.54 -9.52
CA GLU A 261 -10.94 -21.95 -8.89
C GLU A 261 -10.73 -21.21 -7.58
N LEU A 262 -10.34 -21.92 -6.53
CA LEU A 262 -9.92 -21.36 -5.25
C LEU A 262 -8.47 -21.74 -5.00
N ARG A 263 -7.64 -20.74 -4.70
CA ARG A 263 -6.26 -20.92 -4.28
C ARG A 263 -6.03 -20.30 -2.89
N VAL A 264 -5.17 -20.93 -2.12
CA VAL A 264 -4.82 -20.51 -0.77
C VAL A 264 -3.36 -20.06 -0.73
N GLY A 265 -3.13 -18.79 -0.46
CA GLY A 265 -1.81 -18.22 -0.21
C GLY A 265 -1.59 -17.95 1.28
N VAL A 266 -0.40 -18.19 1.78
CA VAL A 266 -0.06 -17.99 3.19
C VAL A 266 1.16 -17.09 3.31
N LEU A 267 1.12 -16.16 4.27
CA LEU A 267 2.27 -15.42 4.75
C LEU A 267 2.39 -15.60 6.27
N THR A 268 3.46 -16.26 6.71
CA THR A 268 3.66 -16.69 8.09
C THR A 268 5.12 -16.53 8.53
N THR A 269 5.44 -16.94 9.76
CA THR A 269 6.83 -17.00 10.27
C THR A 269 7.58 -18.19 9.69
N GLN A 270 8.90 -18.12 9.66
CA GLN A 270 9.73 -19.19 9.08
C GLN A 270 9.53 -20.54 9.78
N GLU A 271 9.27 -20.53 11.10
CA GLU A 271 9.01 -21.75 11.88
C GLU A 271 7.77 -22.52 11.40
N LEU A 272 6.79 -21.81 10.85
CA LEU A 272 5.54 -22.39 10.37
C LEU A 272 5.54 -22.70 8.86
N TYR A 273 6.65 -22.50 8.15
CA TYR A 273 6.73 -22.80 6.72
C TYR A 273 6.37 -24.26 6.39
N PRO A 274 6.85 -25.29 7.13
CA PRO A 274 6.46 -26.67 6.84
C PRO A 274 4.95 -26.88 6.92
N VAL A 275 4.31 -26.34 7.97
CA VAL A 275 2.86 -26.43 8.16
C VAL A 275 2.10 -25.70 7.04
N ALA A 276 2.59 -24.51 6.66
CA ALA A 276 1.99 -23.72 5.58
C ALA A 276 2.08 -24.45 4.23
N GLN A 277 3.24 -25.06 3.91
CA GLN A 277 3.43 -25.82 2.67
C GLN A 277 2.49 -27.02 2.52
N GLU A 278 2.21 -27.72 3.63
CA GLU A 278 1.23 -28.82 3.63
C GLU A 278 -0.20 -28.35 3.44
N SER A 279 -0.50 -27.14 3.93
CA SER A 279 -1.88 -26.64 4.08
C SER A 279 -2.29 -25.56 3.09
N SER A 280 -1.41 -25.08 2.19
CA SER A 280 -1.70 -24.04 1.21
C SER A 280 -1.21 -24.37 -0.21
N ASP A 281 -1.59 -23.55 -1.19
CA ASP A 281 -1.10 -23.67 -2.55
C ASP A 281 0.21 -22.85 -2.74
N TYR A 282 0.42 -21.83 -1.89
CA TYR A 282 1.61 -20.99 -1.93
C TYR A 282 1.98 -20.43 -0.55
N VAL A 283 3.26 -20.45 -0.23
CA VAL A 283 3.82 -19.79 0.96
C VAL A 283 4.68 -18.62 0.52
N ALA A 284 4.22 -17.41 0.81
CA ALA A 284 4.93 -16.19 0.46
C ALA A 284 6.01 -15.87 1.51
N LYS A 285 7.17 -15.45 1.03
CA LYS A 285 8.26 -14.96 1.89
C LYS A 285 8.01 -13.52 2.40
N ASP A 286 7.31 -12.72 1.60
CA ASP A 286 6.99 -11.32 1.87
C ASP A 286 5.74 -10.89 1.11
N LEU A 287 5.30 -9.64 1.35
CA LEU A 287 4.12 -9.07 0.71
C LEU A 287 4.25 -9.00 -0.82
N LEU A 288 5.43 -8.64 -1.33
CA LEU A 288 5.64 -8.50 -2.76
C LEU A 288 5.52 -9.86 -3.46
N ALA A 289 6.15 -10.90 -2.90
CA ALA A 289 6.05 -12.26 -3.42
C ALA A 289 4.60 -12.80 -3.43
N LEU A 290 3.79 -12.42 -2.41
CA LEU A 290 2.36 -12.77 -2.38
C LEU A 290 1.60 -12.10 -3.54
N VAL A 291 1.82 -10.80 -3.76
CA VAL A 291 1.18 -10.06 -4.86
C VAL A 291 1.62 -10.61 -6.22
N GLU A 292 2.90 -10.87 -6.41
CA GLU A 292 3.44 -11.45 -7.65
C GLU A 292 2.85 -12.85 -7.93
N TRP A 293 2.68 -13.66 -6.89
CA TRP A 293 2.01 -14.95 -7.02
C TRP A 293 0.55 -14.78 -7.47
N ALA A 294 -0.18 -13.88 -6.83
CA ALA A 294 -1.58 -13.61 -7.20
C ALA A 294 -1.71 -13.17 -8.67
N GLU A 295 -0.79 -12.31 -9.15
CA GLU A 295 -0.76 -11.88 -10.55
C GLU A 295 -0.49 -13.05 -11.51
N ARG A 296 0.44 -13.96 -11.17
CA ARG A 296 0.71 -15.16 -11.98
C ARG A 296 -0.50 -16.09 -12.04
N GLU A 297 -1.18 -16.36 -10.92
CA GLU A 297 -2.37 -17.20 -10.90
C GLU A 297 -3.50 -16.62 -11.77
N PHE A 298 -3.68 -15.30 -11.75
CA PHE A 298 -4.65 -14.62 -12.61
C PHE A 298 -4.28 -14.75 -14.09
N THR A 299 -3.02 -14.47 -14.48
CA THR A 299 -2.56 -14.54 -15.87
C THR A 299 -2.69 -15.95 -16.42
N TYR A 300 -2.23 -16.96 -15.68
CA TYR A 300 -2.35 -18.36 -16.08
C TYR A 300 -3.79 -18.77 -16.41
N ARG A 301 -4.76 -18.26 -15.62
CA ARG A 301 -6.17 -18.58 -15.87
C ARG A 301 -6.78 -17.88 -17.09
N MET A 302 -6.28 -16.70 -17.44
CA MET A 302 -6.78 -15.95 -18.60
C MET A 302 -6.28 -16.54 -19.94
N GLU A 303 -5.22 -17.36 -19.88
CA GLU A 303 -4.64 -18.05 -21.04
C GLU A 303 -5.25 -19.43 -21.30
N VAL A 304 -6.04 -19.99 -20.37
CA VAL A 304 -6.73 -21.29 -20.45
C VAL A 304 -8.22 -21.07 -20.64
#